data_28b176ba06b7155da19c8276bac95b52
#
_entry.id   28b176ba06b7155da19c8276bac95b52
#
_cell.length_a   1.000
_cell.length_b   1.000
_cell.length_c   1.000
_cell.angle_alpha   90.00
_cell.angle_beta   90.00
_cell.angle_gamma   90.00
#
_symmetry.space_group_name_H-M   'P 1'
#
loop_
_entity.id
_entity.type
_entity.pdbx_description
1 polymer ?
#
loop_
_entity_poly.entity_id
_entity_poly.type
_entity_poly.pdbx_seq_one_letter_code
_entity_poly.pdbx_strand_id
1 'polypeptide(L)'
;MPNMSLTKVPMPEQDPNVRNKNFLEVAMGYTEEMAMEEASRCLNCKNKPCVSGCPVNVRIPEFVAKVAEGKFEEAYEIITSTNSLPAISGRVCPQENQCEGKCVRGIKGESVSIGRLERFCADYHMKHSDAKAVKPQSNGKKVAVVGAGPSGLTCAGDLAKKGYEVTVFEAFHTAGGVLVYGIPEFRLPKAIVKKEVENLQDLGVEVKTNMVIGRVLSVDELFEMGYKAIFIGSGAGLPSFMGIEGEDLIGVYSANEYLTRTNLMKAYLDDYDTPIIKSKSVAVVGVGNVAMDAARCAKRLGAENVYIVYRRGMEEMPARKEEVHHAMEEGIIFKNLNNPVKILGDENGRVRAMECIEMELGEPDASGRRKPIAKEGSNFELPVDTVIMSIGTSPNPLIRSTTPGLDTNKRGCLVVNEDTMQTTREGVYAGGDAVTGAATVILAMGAGKQAAQSIDEYLSKN
;
A
#
# COMPACT_ATOMS: atom_id res chain seq x y z
N MET A 1 25.22 -25.39 -9.45
CA MET A 1 25.14 -25.36 -7.97
C MET A 1 24.66 -23.98 -7.56
N PRO A 2 23.85 -23.82 -6.48
CA PRO A 2 23.42 -22.51 -6.03
C PRO A 2 24.61 -21.61 -5.65
N ASN A 3 24.49 -20.31 -5.95
CA ASN A 3 25.43 -19.31 -5.48
C ASN A 3 25.30 -19.17 -3.96
N MET A 4 26.40 -19.43 -3.23
CA MET A 4 26.41 -19.44 -1.77
C MET A 4 26.79 -18.09 -1.14
N SER A 5 26.85 -16.99 -1.91
CA SER A 5 27.05 -15.63 -1.37
C SER A 5 26.13 -15.37 -0.20
N LEU A 6 26.64 -14.86 0.90
CA LEU A 6 25.87 -14.52 2.09
C LEU A 6 25.11 -13.20 1.96
N THR A 7 25.47 -12.37 0.99
CA THR A 7 24.87 -11.07 0.72
C THR A 7 24.00 -11.09 -0.51
N LYS A 8 22.97 -10.27 -0.55
CA LYS A 8 22.12 -10.00 -1.72
C LYS A 8 22.92 -9.25 -2.78
N VAL A 9 22.50 -9.38 -4.04
CA VAL A 9 22.89 -8.42 -5.07
C VAL A 9 22.28 -7.05 -4.71
N PRO A 10 23.08 -5.98 -4.61
CA PRO A 10 22.58 -4.68 -4.20
C PRO A 10 21.60 -4.12 -5.27
N MET A 11 20.54 -3.42 -4.80
CA MET A 11 19.66 -2.69 -5.69
C MET A 11 20.36 -1.40 -6.11
N PRO A 12 20.49 -1.11 -7.41
CA PRO A 12 20.92 0.22 -7.85
C PRO A 12 19.89 1.28 -7.47
N GLU A 13 20.35 2.38 -6.90
CA GLU A 13 19.49 3.46 -6.41
C GLU A 13 20.06 4.83 -6.79
N GLN A 14 19.19 5.84 -6.87
CA GLN A 14 19.62 7.21 -7.02
C GLN A 14 20.40 7.69 -5.77
N ASP A 15 21.42 8.52 -5.98
CA ASP A 15 22.15 9.17 -4.87
C ASP A 15 21.18 9.94 -3.93
N PRO A 16 21.30 9.81 -2.61
CA PRO A 16 20.38 10.44 -1.65
C PRO A 16 20.23 11.96 -1.80
N ASN A 17 21.32 12.68 -2.14
CA ASN A 17 21.30 14.13 -2.32
C ASN A 17 20.70 14.57 -3.66
N VAL A 18 20.55 13.63 -4.59
CA VAL A 18 19.88 13.83 -5.88
C VAL A 18 18.40 13.46 -5.76
N ARG A 19 18.12 12.26 -5.22
CA ARG A 19 16.76 11.73 -5.15
C ARG A 19 15.84 12.52 -4.21
N ASN A 20 16.38 13.19 -3.18
CA ASN A 20 15.59 14.00 -2.26
C ASN A 20 15.10 15.34 -2.87
N LYS A 21 15.38 15.61 -4.15
CA LYS A 21 14.97 16.80 -4.90
C LYS A 21 14.13 16.51 -6.13
N ASN A 22 13.77 15.24 -6.38
CA ASN A 22 12.99 14.84 -7.54
C ASN A 22 11.99 13.75 -7.15
N PHE A 23 11.02 13.49 -8.03
CA PHE A 23 9.99 12.46 -7.85
C PHE A 23 10.21 11.22 -8.74
N LEU A 24 11.38 11.06 -9.36
CA LEU A 24 11.73 9.87 -10.13
C LEU A 24 11.89 8.66 -9.20
N GLU A 25 11.65 7.47 -9.72
CA GLU A 25 11.76 6.22 -8.96
C GLU A 25 13.15 6.07 -8.34
N VAL A 26 13.20 5.81 -7.03
CA VAL A 26 14.45 5.74 -6.25
C VAL A 26 15.25 4.50 -6.61
N ALA A 27 14.63 3.32 -6.56
CA ALA A 27 15.25 2.05 -6.91
C ALA A 27 15.20 1.87 -8.43
N MET A 28 16.35 1.63 -9.07
CA MET A 28 16.49 1.60 -10.53
C MET A 28 16.17 0.22 -11.15
N GLY A 29 15.99 -0.81 -10.32
CA GLY A 29 15.75 -2.18 -10.78
C GLY A 29 17.04 -2.94 -11.05
N TYR A 30 16.91 -4.28 -11.22
CA TYR A 30 18.01 -5.16 -11.61
C TYR A 30 18.20 -5.17 -13.14
N THR A 31 19.45 -5.35 -13.58
CA THR A 31 19.74 -5.82 -14.94
C THR A 31 19.46 -7.32 -15.05
N GLU A 32 19.51 -7.87 -16.26
CA GLU A 32 19.34 -9.31 -16.50
C GLU A 32 20.41 -10.11 -15.74
N GLU A 33 21.66 -9.68 -15.80
CA GLU A 33 22.79 -10.33 -15.12
C GLU A 33 22.61 -10.30 -13.60
N MET A 34 22.22 -9.15 -13.04
CA MET A 34 21.99 -9.01 -11.60
C MET A 34 20.82 -9.89 -11.14
N ALA A 35 19.76 -9.99 -11.94
CA ALA A 35 18.61 -10.82 -11.64
C ALA A 35 18.97 -12.31 -11.65
N MET A 36 19.72 -12.76 -12.67
CA MET A 36 20.20 -14.14 -12.77
C MET A 36 21.16 -14.49 -11.63
N GLU A 37 22.08 -13.58 -11.28
CA GLU A 37 23.00 -13.75 -10.15
C GLU A 37 22.24 -13.91 -8.85
N GLU A 38 21.31 -13.00 -8.53
CA GLU A 38 20.49 -13.06 -7.31
C GLU A 38 19.61 -14.31 -7.28
N ALA A 39 18.97 -14.66 -8.40
CA ALA A 39 18.13 -15.84 -8.50
C ALA A 39 18.92 -17.13 -8.25
N SER A 40 20.19 -17.19 -8.68
CA SER A 40 21.07 -18.36 -8.46
C SER A 40 21.36 -18.61 -6.96
N ARG A 41 21.10 -17.66 -6.06
CA ARG A 41 21.22 -17.84 -4.60
C ARG A 41 20.09 -18.70 -4.02
N CYS A 42 18.99 -18.94 -4.76
CA CYS A 42 17.87 -19.73 -4.27
C CYS A 42 18.25 -21.21 -4.10
N LEU A 43 17.93 -21.79 -2.95
CA LEU A 43 18.21 -23.20 -2.63
C LEU A 43 17.14 -24.15 -3.15
N ASN A 44 16.07 -23.66 -3.76
CA ASN A 44 14.91 -24.44 -4.19
C ASN A 44 14.42 -25.42 -3.11
N CYS A 45 14.13 -24.90 -1.91
CA CYS A 45 13.82 -25.67 -0.71
C CYS A 45 12.59 -26.57 -0.92
N LYS A 46 12.66 -27.84 -0.50
CA LYS A 46 11.55 -28.82 -0.61
C LYS A 46 10.25 -28.31 0.05
N ASN A 47 10.35 -27.69 1.22
CA ASN A 47 9.19 -27.21 1.99
C ASN A 47 8.72 -25.80 1.59
N LYS A 48 9.39 -25.12 0.65
CA LYS A 48 9.03 -23.82 0.07
C LYS A 48 8.51 -22.79 1.11
N PRO A 49 9.23 -22.49 2.22
CA PRO A 49 8.70 -21.65 3.29
C PRO A 49 8.39 -20.21 2.83
N CYS A 50 9.06 -19.70 1.83
CA CYS A 50 8.79 -18.40 1.23
C CYS A 50 7.37 -18.30 0.62
N VAL A 51 6.84 -19.40 0.07
CA VAL A 51 5.48 -19.43 -0.51
C VAL A 51 4.44 -19.21 0.59
N SER A 52 4.59 -19.89 1.74
CA SER A 52 3.67 -19.70 2.88
C SER A 52 3.76 -18.31 3.52
N GLY A 53 4.80 -17.54 3.21
CA GLY A 53 4.94 -16.14 3.61
C GLY A 53 4.30 -15.14 2.62
N CYS A 54 3.80 -15.60 1.47
CA CYS A 54 3.19 -14.75 0.46
C CYS A 54 1.66 -14.80 0.54
N PRO A 55 0.96 -13.68 0.85
CA PRO A 55 -0.50 -13.66 0.96
C PRO A 55 -1.27 -14.06 -0.31
N VAL A 56 -0.63 -13.99 -1.48
CA VAL A 56 -1.22 -14.42 -2.77
C VAL A 56 -0.62 -15.73 -3.30
N ASN A 57 0.19 -16.41 -2.49
CA ASN A 57 0.76 -17.74 -2.75
C ASN A 57 1.54 -17.85 -4.08
N VAL A 58 2.38 -16.84 -4.39
CA VAL A 58 3.26 -16.90 -5.57
C VAL A 58 4.17 -18.13 -5.48
N ARG A 59 4.29 -18.89 -6.58
CA ARG A 59 5.16 -20.06 -6.69
C ARG A 59 6.63 -19.67 -6.77
N ILE A 60 7.16 -19.10 -5.65
CA ILE A 60 8.44 -18.40 -5.59
C ILE A 60 9.63 -19.23 -6.07
N PRO A 61 9.89 -20.46 -5.60
CA PRO A 61 11.04 -21.23 -6.07
C PRO A 61 10.99 -21.52 -7.57
N GLU A 62 9.78 -21.64 -8.13
CA GLU A 62 9.58 -21.97 -9.54
C GLU A 62 9.90 -20.78 -10.43
N PHE A 63 9.39 -19.58 -10.13
CA PHE A 63 9.73 -18.40 -10.92
C PHE A 63 11.21 -18.00 -10.76
N VAL A 64 11.77 -18.11 -9.55
CA VAL A 64 13.18 -17.78 -9.29
C VAL A 64 14.09 -18.73 -10.08
N ALA A 65 13.74 -20.03 -10.20
CA ALA A 65 14.49 -20.97 -11.02
C ALA A 65 14.49 -20.54 -12.50
N LYS A 66 13.34 -20.05 -13.02
CA LYS A 66 13.25 -19.54 -14.40
C LYS A 66 14.08 -18.28 -14.63
N VAL A 67 14.12 -17.38 -13.65
CA VAL A 67 15.00 -16.20 -13.70
C VAL A 67 16.47 -16.64 -13.75
N ALA A 68 16.88 -17.62 -12.95
CA ALA A 68 18.25 -18.15 -12.97
C ALA A 68 18.63 -18.81 -14.31
N GLU A 69 17.63 -19.30 -15.06
CA GLU A 69 17.81 -19.87 -16.42
C GLU A 69 17.77 -18.80 -17.54
N GLY A 70 17.54 -17.53 -17.23
CA GLY A 70 17.33 -16.45 -18.21
C GLY A 70 15.98 -16.52 -18.94
N LYS A 71 15.00 -17.26 -18.39
CA LYS A 71 13.67 -17.45 -18.97
C LYS A 71 12.66 -16.52 -18.30
N PHE A 72 12.80 -15.23 -18.55
CA PHE A 72 12.11 -14.17 -17.80
C PHE A 72 10.59 -14.13 -18.06
N GLU A 73 10.16 -14.41 -19.31
CA GLU A 73 8.73 -14.51 -19.63
C GLU A 73 8.06 -15.71 -18.95
N GLU A 74 8.72 -16.90 -18.95
CA GLU A 74 8.19 -18.05 -18.22
C GLU A 74 8.10 -17.76 -16.70
N ALA A 75 9.06 -17.00 -16.15
CA ALA A 75 9.02 -16.56 -14.76
C ALA A 75 7.82 -15.62 -14.50
N TYR A 76 7.57 -14.67 -15.40
CA TYR A 76 6.41 -13.76 -15.31
C TYR A 76 5.07 -14.53 -15.38
N GLU A 77 4.93 -15.49 -16.28
CA GLU A 77 3.73 -16.34 -16.36
C GLU A 77 3.48 -17.12 -15.05
N ILE A 78 4.55 -17.63 -14.41
CA ILE A 78 4.43 -18.29 -13.11
C ILE A 78 3.93 -17.32 -12.05
N ILE A 79 4.45 -16.09 -11.99
CA ILE A 79 4.03 -15.08 -11.03
C ILE A 79 2.56 -14.71 -11.26
N THR A 80 2.17 -14.40 -12.49
CA THR A 80 0.82 -13.91 -12.84
C THR A 80 -0.25 -14.99 -12.77
N SER A 81 0.15 -16.28 -12.67
CA SER A 81 -0.81 -17.35 -12.39
C SER A 81 -1.52 -17.21 -11.04
N THR A 82 -0.91 -16.51 -10.08
CA THR A 82 -1.48 -16.30 -8.74
C THR A 82 -1.50 -14.84 -8.31
N ASN A 83 -0.71 -13.96 -8.91
CA ASN A 83 -0.60 -12.55 -8.57
C ASN A 83 -1.06 -11.67 -9.73
N SER A 84 -2.10 -10.87 -9.53
CA SER A 84 -2.70 -10.02 -10.57
C SER A 84 -2.01 -8.66 -10.74
N LEU A 85 -1.09 -8.26 -9.83
CA LEU A 85 -0.42 -6.95 -9.82
C LEU A 85 1.08 -7.08 -9.50
N PRO A 86 1.88 -7.85 -10.27
CA PRO A 86 3.26 -8.18 -9.90
C PRO A 86 4.21 -6.99 -9.94
N ALA A 87 4.04 -6.03 -10.85
CA ALA A 87 4.87 -4.84 -10.90
C ALA A 87 4.69 -3.93 -9.68
N ILE A 88 3.52 -3.98 -9.06
CA ILE A 88 3.18 -3.24 -7.85
C ILE A 88 3.72 -3.97 -6.62
N SER A 89 3.37 -5.25 -6.43
CA SER A 89 3.80 -6.03 -5.26
C SER A 89 5.31 -6.15 -5.15
N GLY A 90 6.02 -6.33 -6.26
CA GLY A 90 7.48 -6.37 -6.31
C GLY A 90 8.16 -5.09 -5.80
N ARG A 91 7.45 -3.94 -5.86
CA ARG A 91 7.94 -2.63 -5.38
C ARG A 91 7.56 -2.33 -3.93
N VAL A 92 6.31 -2.65 -3.52
CA VAL A 92 5.74 -2.08 -2.29
C VAL A 92 5.50 -3.07 -1.16
N CYS A 93 5.61 -4.38 -1.40
CA CYS A 93 5.49 -5.38 -0.35
C CYS A 93 6.56 -5.21 0.74
N PRO A 94 6.25 -5.38 2.02
CA PRO A 94 7.23 -5.51 3.09
C PRO A 94 7.80 -6.93 3.10
N GLN A 95 8.58 -7.28 2.07
CA GLN A 95 9.07 -8.64 1.84
C GLN A 95 9.87 -9.20 3.02
N GLU A 96 10.58 -8.31 3.74
CA GLU A 96 11.35 -8.65 4.94
C GLU A 96 10.51 -9.29 6.05
N ASN A 97 9.20 -8.99 6.09
CA ASN A 97 8.26 -9.54 7.07
C ASN A 97 7.40 -10.68 6.48
N GLN A 98 7.57 -11.01 5.22
CA GLN A 98 6.74 -11.95 4.46
C GLN A 98 7.59 -13.06 3.82
N CYS A 99 7.63 -13.12 2.48
CA CYS A 99 8.33 -14.17 1.76
C CYS A 99 9.85 -14.19 2.05
N GLU A 100 10.51 -13.05 2.08
CA GLU A 100 11.94 -12.95 2.39
C GLU A 100 12.22 -13.26 3.86
N GLY A 101 11.33 -12.85 4.78
CA GLY A 101 11.42 -13.19 6.21
C GLY A 101 11.31 -14.69 6.50
N LYS A 102 10.74 -15.49 5.57
CA LYS A 102 10.67 -16.96 5.65
C LYS A 102 11.79 -17.65 4.85
N CYS A 103 12.63 -16.90 4.14
CA CYS A 103 13.66 -17.50 3.30
C CYS A 103 14.77 -18.14 4.14
N VAL A 104 15.06 -19.40 3.86
CA VAL A 104 16.10 -20.19 4.58
C VAL A 104 17.49 -19.54 4.48
N ARG A 105 17.77 -18.81 3.41
CA ARG A 105 19.04 -18.07 3.26
C ARG A 105 19.23 -17.02 4.36
N GLY A 106 18.12 -16.43 4.86
CA GLY A 106 18.13 -15.45 5.94
C GLY A 106 18.61 -15.97 7.30
N ILE A 107 18.76 -17.29 7.48
CA ILE A 107 19.26 -17.89 8.73
C ILE A 107 20.76 -17.65 8.92
N LYS A 108 21.56 -17.68 7.85
CA LYS A 108 23.02 -17.56 7.90
C LYS A 108 23.59 -16.34 7.16
N GLY A 109 22.75 -15.57 6.53
CA GLY A 109 23.11 -14.41 5.73
C GLY A 109 21.87 -13.62 5.37
N GLU A 110 21.86 -12.98 4.21
CA GLU A 110 20.67 -12.29 3.69
C GLU A 110 19.78 -13.24 2.87
N SER A 111 18.46 -13.09 3.04
CA SER A 111 17.45 -13.79 2.22
C SER A 111 17.66 -13.52 0.73
N VAL A 112 17.10 -14.35 -0.15
CA VAL A 112 16.99 -14.04 -1.58
C VAL A 112 16.09 -12.81 -1.74
N SER A 113 16.45 -11.88 -2.62
CA SER A 113 15.68 -10.65 -2.92
C SER A 113 14.45 -10.96 -3.78
N ILE A 114 13.48 -11.68 -3.20
CA ILE A 114 12.32 -12.22 -3.91
C ILE A 114 11.50 -11.09 -4.56
N GLY A 115 11.24 -10.01 -3.82
CA GLY A 115 10.49 -8.88 -4.35
C GLY A 115 11.20 -8.16 -5.49
N ARG A 116 12.53 -8.03 -5.42
CA ARG A 116 13.33 -7.42 -6.50
C ARG A 116 13.31 -8.28 -7.77
N LEU A 117 13.31 -9.60 -7.63
CA LEU A 117 13.17 -10.53 -8.76
C LEU A 117 11.76 -10.53 -9.34
N GLU A 118 10.72 -10.45 -8.50
CA GLU A 118 9.33 -10.29 -8.95
C GLU A 118 9.14 -9.00 -9.73
N ARG A 119 9.64 -7.87 -9.20
CA ARG A 119 9.69 -6.59 -9.91
C ARG A 119 10.41 -6.71 -11.24
N PHE A 120 11.60 -7.33 -11.27
CA PHE A 120 12.38 -7.49 -12.48
C PHE A 120 11.58 -8.22 -13.57
N CYS A 121 10.92 -9.33 -13.24
CA CYS A 121 10.13 -10.09 -14.21
C CYS A 121 8.98 -9.25 -14.78
N ALA A 122 8.29 -8.48 -13.92
CA ALA A 122 7.20 -7.62 -14.36
C ALA A 122 7.68 -6.46 -15.24
N ASP A 123 8.78 -5.80 -14.86
CA ASP A 123 9.38 -4.71 -15.63
C ASP A 123 9.93 -5.22 -16.99
N TYR A 124 10.52 -6.42 -17.00
CA TYR A 124 11.00 -7.07 -18.21
C TYR A 124 9.84 -7.33 -19.18
N HIS A 125 8.76 -7.95 -18.69
CA HIS A 125 7.56 -8.20 -19.50
C HIS A 125 6.97 -6.91 -20.06
N MET A 126 6.79 -5.86 -19.23
CA MET A 126 6.25 -4.57 -19.68
C MET A 126 7.09 -3.90 -20.75
N LYS A 127 8.40 -4.15 -20.78
CA LYS A 127 9.34 -3.56 -21.74
C LYS A 127 9.45 -4.36 -23.04
N HIS A 128 9.29 -5.68 -22.99
CA HIS A 128 9.61 -6.57 -24.11
C HIS A 128 8.38 -7.26 -24.73
N SER A 129 7.22 -7.17 -24.08
CA SER A 129 6.00 -7.81 -24.57
C SER A 129 4.90 -6.77 -24.84
N ASP A 130 4.38 -6.78 -26.07
CA ASP A 130 3.17 -6.07 -26.46
C ASP A 130 1.93 -6.98 -26.41
N ALA A 131 2.10 -8.20 -25.88
CA ALA A 131 1.02 -9.19 -25.83
C ALA A 131 -0.06 -8.71 -24.86
N LYS A 132 -1.28 -8.64 -25.38
CA LYS A 132 -2.47 -8.34 -24.56
C LYS A 132 -3.01 -9.61 -23.92
N ALA A 133 -3.50 -9.47 -22.70
CA ALA A 133 -4.18 -10.56 -22.04
C ALA A 133 -5.41 -11.00 -22.87
N VAL A 134 -5.60 -12.31 -23.01
CA VAL A 134 -6.73 -12.86 -23.78
C VAL A 134 -7.96 -12.89 -22.88
N LYS A 135 -9.00 -12.14 -23.26
CA LYS A 135 -10.29 -12.16 -22.58
C LYS A 135 -10.91 -13.56 -22.65
N PRO A 136 -11.21 -14.22 -21.50
CA PRO A 136 -11.88 -15.52 -21.48
C PRO A 136 -13.31 -15.42 -22.05
N GLN A 137 -13.86 -16.58 -22.43
CA GLN A 137 -15.27 -16.65 -22.80
C GLN A 137 -16.15 -16.31 -21.60
N SER A 138 -17.15 -15.42 -21.79
CA SER A 138 -18.08 -15.06 -20.72
C SER A 138 -18.90 -16.27 -20.26
N ASN A 139 -19.07 -16.38 -18.93
CA ASN A 139 -20.00 -17.34 -18.30
C ASN A 139 -21.41 -16.74 -18.08
N GLY A 140 -21.67 -15.51 -18.55
CA GLY A 140 -22.94 -14.81 -18.47
C GLY A 140 -23.30 -14.25 -17.10
N LYS A 141 -22.44 -14.38 -16.08
CA LYS A 141 -22.70 -13.89 -14.72
C LYS A 141 -21.94 -12.60 -14.46
N LYS A 142 -22.63 -11.58 -13.92
CA LYS A 142 -22.09 -10.25 -13.63
C LYS A 142 -21.69 -10.13 -12.15
N VAL A 143 -20.53 -9.54 -11.89
CA VAL A 143 -20.05 -9.21 -10.55
C VAL A 143 -19.66 -7.73 -10.48
N ALA A 144 -20.14 -7.03 -9.43
CA ALA A 144 -19.74 -5.66 -9.14
C ALA A 144 -18.61 -5.65 -8.11
N VAL A 145 -17.62 -4.79 -8.34
CA VAL A 145 -16.52 -4.54 -7.41
C VAL A 145 -16.55 -3.05 -7.04
N VAL A 146 -16.66 -2.74 -5.76
CA VAL A 146 -16.70 -1.39 -5.22
C VAL A 146 -15.31 -0.99 -4.72
N GLY A 147 -14.66 -0.10 -5.44
CA GLY A 147 -13.30 0.36 -5.19
C GLY A 147 -12.24 -0.32 -6.06
N ALA A 148 -11.45 0.49 -6.76
CA ALA A 148 -10.36 0.07 -7.63
C ALA A 148 -8.99 0.10 -6.91
N GLY A 149 -8.96 -0.15 -5.60
CA GLY A 149 -7.74 -0.35 -4.84
C GLY A 149 -7.19 -1.78 -5.00
N PRO A 150 -6.07 -2.13 -4.32
CA PRO A 150 -5.41 -3.44 -4.48
C PRO A 150 -6.34 -4.64 -4.30
N SER A 151 -7.24 -4.63 -3.30
CA SER A 151 -8.17 -5.73 -3.06
C SER A 151 -9.20 -5.87 -4.18
N GLY A 152 -9.79 -4.74 -4.63
CA GLY A 152 -10.77 -4.72 -5.70
C GLY A 152 -10.19 -5.12 -7.04
N LEU A 153 -9.01 -4.59 -7.41
CA LEU A 153 -8.33 -4.95 -8.66
C LEU A 153 -7.95 -6.43 -8.71
N THR A 154 -7.49 -7.00 -7.58
CA THR A 154 -7.16 -8.42 -7.48
C THR A 154 -8.42 -9.29 -7.60
N CYS A 155 -9.49 -8.95 -6.87
CA CYS A 155 -10.77 -9.65 -6.97
C CYS A 155 -11.31 -9.62 -8.40
N ALA A 156 -11.30 -8.44 -9.03
CA ALA A 156 -11.76 -8.25 -10.41
C ALA A 156 -10.95 -9.08 -11.42
N GLY A 157 -9.62 -9.05 -11.30
CA GLY A 157 -8.74 -9.81 -12.20
C GLY A 157 -8.93 -11.31 -12.07
N ASP A 158 -9.00 -11.83 -10.84
CA ASP A 158 -9.18 -13.27 -10.62
C ASP A 158 -10.56 -13.77 -11.08
N LEU A 159 -11.61 -12.97 -10.95
CA LEU A 159 -12.94 -13.30 -11.48
C LEU A 159 -12.99 -13.18 -13.00
N ALA A 160 -12.37 -12.16 -13.59
CA ALA A 160 -12.32 -12.00 -15.05
C ALA A 160 -11.61 -13.19 -15.72
N LYS A 161 -10.51 -13.71 -15.15
CA LYS A 161 -9.82 -14.92 -15.61
C LYS A 161 -10.75 -16.16 -15.64
N LYS A 162 -11.82 -16.16 -14.85
CA LYS A 162 -12.84 -17.24 -14.80
C LYS A 162 -14.05 -16.98 -15.70
N GLY A 163 -14.04 -15.91 -16.51
CA GLY A 163 -15.08 -15.58 -17.46
C GLY A 163 -16.26 -14.77 -16.89
N TYR A 164 -16.16 -14.28 -15.65
CA TYR A 164 -17.18 -13.35 -15.13
C TYR A 164 -17.14 -12.00 -15.82
N GLU A 165 -18.31 -11.38 -15.98
CA GLU A 165 -18.43 -10.00 -16.45
C GLU A 165 -18.27 -9.07 -15.24
N VAL A 166 -17.08 -8.53 -15.07
CA VAL A 166 -16.73 -7.73 -13.89
C VAL A 166 -16.75 -6.25 -14.19
N THR A 167 -17.52 -5.47 -13.40
CA THR A 167 -17.47 -4.00 -13.41
C THR A 167 -16.93 -3.50 -12.08
N VAL A 168 -15.87 -2.71 -12.14
CA VAL A 168 -15.28 -2.01 -11.00
C VAL A 168 -15.80 -0.59 -10.96
N PHE A 169 -16.38 -0.20 -9.82
CA PHE A 169 -16.88 1.15 -9.55
C PHE A 169 -15.89 1.88 -8.64
N GLU A 170 -15.25 2.92 -9.15
CA GLU A 170 -14.25 3.71 -8.44
C GLU A 170 -14.77 5.12 -8.15
N ALA A 171 -14.64 5.55 -6.90
CA ALA A 171 -15.10 6.87 -6.47
C ALA A 171 -14.29 8.03 -7.08
N PHE A 172 -12.99 7.83 -7.27
CA PHE A 172 -12.09 8.82 -7.84
C PHE A 172 -12.14 8.83 -9.38
N HIS A 173 -11.48 9.82 -9.97
CA HIS A 173 -11.35 9.97 -11.42
C HIS A 173 -10.33 9.00 -12.05
N THR A 174 -9.60 8.25 -11.25
CA THR A 174 -8.62 7.25 -11.70
C THR A 174 -8.62 6.03 -10.79
N ALA A 175 -8.38 4.85 -11.38
CA ALA A 175 -8.26 3.60 -10.65
C ALA A 175 -6.89 3.46 -9.97
N GLY A 176 -6.84 2.67 -8.90
CA GLY A 176 -5.63 2.36 -8.15
C GLY A 176 -5.76 2.54 -6.64
N GLY A 177 -6.72 3.37 -6.18
CA GLY A 177 -6.89 3.65 -4.76
C GLY A 177 -5.59 4.17 -4.13
N VAL A 178 -5.15 3.58 -3.01
CA VAL A 178 -3.91 3.97 -2.30
C VAL A 178 -2.65 3.91 -3.17
N LEU A 179 -2.63 3.10 -4.22
CA LEU A 179 -1.51 3.01 -5.15
C LEU A 179 -1.29 4.33 -5.92
N VAL A 180 -2.32 5.13 -6.10
CA VAL A 180 -2.27 6.40 -6.84
C VAL A 180 -2.34 7.62 -5.92
N TYR A 181 -3.16 7.61 -4.87
CA TYR A 181 -3.26 8.76 -3.97
C TYR A 181 -2.26 8.72 -2.81
N GLY A 182 -1.90 7.53 -2.31
CA GLY A 182 -1.11 7.37 -1.08
C GLY A 182 0.37 7.15 -1.35
N ILE A 183 0.73 6.15 -2.16
CA ILE A 183 2.13 5.80 -2.41
C ILE A 183 2.76 6.80 -3.39
N PRO A 184 3.91 7.42 -3.03
CA PRO A 184 4.54 8.43 -3.88
C PRO A 184 5.08 7.90 -5.21
N GLU A 185 5.18 8.82 -6.20
CA GLU A 185 5.72 8.54 -7.52
C GLU A 185 7.12 7.90 -7.46
N PHE A 186 7.98 8.38 -6.56
CA PHE A 186 9.36 7.90 -6.41
C PHE A 186 9.47 6.48 -5.80
N ARG A 187 8.36 5.90 -5.32
CA ARG A 187 8.27 4.49 -4.86
C ARG A 187 7.49 3.62 -5.83
N LEU A 188 6.42 4.16 -6.39
CA LEU A 188 5.52 3.48 -7.31
C LEU A 188 5.08 4.45 -8.41
N PRO A 189 5.77 4.48 -9.56
CA PRO A 189 5.37 5.31 -10.68
C PRO A 189 3.94 5.04 -11.14
N LYS A 190 3.14 6.11 -11.34
CA LYS A 190 1.72 5.98 -11.68
C LYS A 190 1.48 5.36 -13.05
N ALA A 191 2.46 5.49 -13.95
CA ALA A 191 2.44 4.80 -15.24
C ALA A 191 2.37 3.27 -15.09
N ILE A 192 3.07 2.71 -14.09
CA ILE A 192 3.04 1.26 -13.79
C ILE A 192 1.66 0.86 -13.28
N VAL A 193 1.08 1.62 -12.36
CA VAL A 193 -0.27 1.34 -11.86
C VAL A 193 -1.30 1.39 -13.00
N LYS A 194 -1.19 2.40 -13.88
CA LYS A 194 -2.05 2.52 -15.06
C LYS A 194 -1.92 1.30 -15.97
N LYS A 195 -0.69 0.85 -16.25
CA LYS A 195 -0.45 -0.33 -17.10
C LYS A 195 -1.03 -1.61 -16.50
N GLU A 196 -0.90 -1.81 -15.19
CA GLU A 196 -1.51 -2.97 -14.51
C GLU A 196 -3.05 -2.93 -14.58
N VAL A 197 -3.67 -1.75 -14.45
CA VAL A 197 -5.13 -1.58 -14.64
C VAL A 197 -5.52 -1.87 -16.09
N GLU A 198 -4.77 -1.37 -17.08
CA GLU A 198 -4.99 -1.66 -18.51
C GLU A 198 -4.92 -3.16 -18.81
N ASN A 199 -3.98 -3.89 -18.21
CA ASN A 199 -3.88 -5.35 -18.34
C ASN A 199 -5.15 -6.05 -17.83
N LEU A 200 -5.76 -5.56 -16.74
CA LEU A 200 -7.05 -6.08 -16.25
C LEU A 200 -8.21 -5.73 -17.19
N GLN A 201 -8.20 -4.54 -17.81
CA GLN A 201 -9.19 -4.14 -18.81
C GLN A 201 -9.08 -5.00 -20.07
N ASP A 202 -7.88 -5.37 -20.49
CA ASP A 202 -7.66 -6.30 -21.60
C ASP A 202 -8.25 -7.70 -21.30
N LEU A 203 -8.28 -8.13 -20.04
CA LEU A 203 -9.00 -9.34 -19.59
C LEU A 203 -10.55 -9.17 -19.63
N GLY A 204 -11.05 -7.97 -19.87
CA GLY A 204 -12.48 -7.66 -19.97
C GLY A 204 -13.09 -7.05 -18.71
N VAL A 205 -12.28 -6.62 -17.74
CA VAL A 205 -12.76 -5.84 -16.59
C VAL A 205 -13.19 -4.45 -17.07
N GLU A 206 -14.42 -4.07 -16.80
CA GLU A 206 -14.91 -2.69 -17.02
C GLU A 206 -14.58 -1.85 -15.79
N VAL A 207 -13.96 -0.68 -15.97
CA VAL A 207 -13.67 0.26 -14.89
C VAL A 207 -14.47 1.54 -15.08
N LYS A 208 -15.36 1.85 -14.12
CA LYS A 208 -16.18 3.07 -14.09
C LYS A 208 -15.69 3.98 -12.97
N THR A 209 -15.05 5.07 -13.35
CA THR A 209 -14.58 6.10 -12.43
C THR A 209 -15.67 7.13 -12.10
N ASN A 210 -15.44 7.95 -11.06
CA ASN A 210 -16.39 8.95 -10.55
C ASN A 210 -17.75 8.33 -10.09
N MET A 211 -17.70 7.08 -9.63
CA MET A 211 -18.86 6.32 -9.19
C MET A 211 -18.79 6.05 -7.68
N VAL A 212 -19.37 6.94 -6.90
CA VAL A 212 -19.44 6.84 -5.44
C VAL A 212 -20.61 5.94 -5.05
N ILE A 213 -20.35 4.64 -4.83
CA ILE A 213 -21.39 3.70 -4.38
C ILE A 213 -21.85 4.06 -2.96
N GLY A 214 -23.17 4.06 -2.76
CA GLY A 214 -23.86 4.64 -1.61
C GLY A 214 -24.30 6.10 -1.81
N ARG A 215 -24.01 6.69 -3.00
CA ARG A 215 -24.49 8.02 -3.42
C ARG A 215 -25.06 8.00 -4.83
N VAL A 216 -24.27 7.56 -5.81
CA VAL A 216 -24.69 7.48 -7.22
C VAL A 216 -25.56 6.25 -7.45
N LEU A 217 -25.16 5.13 -6.88
CA LEU A 217 -25.89 3.86 -6.85
C LEU A 217 -25.77 3.25 -5.46
N SER A 218 -26.83 2.63 -4.98
CA SER A 218 -26.84 1.79 -3.79
C SER A 218 -26.37 0.37 -4.11
N VAL A 219 -26.07 -0.43 -3.08
CA VAL A 219 -25.78 -1.86 -3.23
C VAL A 219 -27.02 -2.61 -3.75
N ASP A 220 -28.23 -2.19 -3.35
CA ASP A 220 -29.48 -2.79 -3.83
C ASP A 220 -29.69 -2.55 -5.32
N GLU A 221 -29.49 -1.32 -5.80
CA GLU A 221 -29.57 -0.99 -7.23
C GLU A 221 -28.56 -1.77 -8.07
N LEU A 222 -27.36 -2.08 -7.55
CA LEU A 222 -26.43 -2.97 -8.25
C LEU A 222 -27.01 -4.38 -8.44
N PHE A 223 -27.71 -4.95 -7.44
CA PHE A 223 -28.40 -6.22 -7.62
C PHE A 223 -29.54 -6.12 -8.63
N GLU A 224 -30.34 -5.04 -8.62
CA GLU A 224 -31.41 -4.77 -9.60
C GLU A 224 -30.86 -4.63 -11.04
N MET A 225 -29.64 -4.12 -11.21
CA MET A 225 -28.93 -4.05 -12.49
C MET A 225 -28.43 -5.43 -12.97
N GLY A 226 -28.67 -6.50 -12.18
CA GLY A 226 -28.37 -7.88 -12.54
C GLY A 226 -27.00 -8.39 -12.09
N TYR A 227 -26.25 -7.63 -11.29
CA TYR A 227 -25.05 -8.17 -10.64
C TYR A 227 -25.47 -9.27 -9.66
N LYS A 228 -24.75 -10.40 -9.69
CA LYS A 228 -25.08 -11.59 -8.89
C LYS A 228 -24.32 -11.68 -7.58
N ALA A 229 -23.22 -11.00 -7.48
CA ALA A 229 -22.43 -10.80 -6.28
C ALA A 229 -21.77 -9.44 -6.29
N ILE A 230 -21.44 -8.92 -5.11
CA ILE A 230 -20.81 -7.61 -4.93
C ILE A 230 -19.60 -7.78 -4.00
N PHE A 231 -18.44 -7.27 -4.42
CA PHE A 231 -17.26 -7.17 -3.57
C PHE A 231 -17.04 -5.73 -3.11
N ILE A 232 -16.87 -5.49 -1.82
CA ILE A 232 -16.60 -4.17 -1.23
C ILE A 232 -15.12 -4.09 -0.84
N GLY A 233 -14.36 -3.33 -1.63
CA GLY A 233 -12.93 -3.03 -1.41
C GLY A 233 -12.69 -1.52 -1.29
N SER A 234 -13.58 -0.81 -0.56
CA SER A 234 -13.58 0.66 -0.45
C SER A 234 -12.43 1.25 0.38
N GLY A 235 -11.58 0.40 0.98
CA GLY A 235 -10.40 0.81 1.73
C GLY A 235 -10.70 1.51 3.05
N ALA A 236 -9.69 2.20 3.60
CA ALA A 236 -9.76 2.99 4.83
C ALA A 236 -9.10 4.35 4.62
N GLY A 237 -9.86 5.34 4.20
CA GLY A 237 -9.37 6.67 3.82
C GLY A 237 -9.69 7.78 4.84
N LEU A 238 -10.47 7.50 5.90
CA LEU A 238 -10.82 8.49 6.91
C LEU A 238 -9.67 8.64 7.92
N PRO A 239 -8.98 9.80 7.97
CA PRO A 239 -7.81 9.97 8.83
C PRO A 239 -8.19 10.06 10.31
N SER A 240 -7.26 9.65 11.18
CA SER A 240 -7.34 9.84 12.61
C SER A 240 -6.52 11.06 13.02
N PHE A 241 -7.04 11.78 14.01
CA PHE A 241 -6.38 12.91 14.70
C PHE A 241 -6.17 12.55 16.17
N MET A 242 -5.30 13.31 16.87
CA MET A 242 -4.96 13.05 18.26
C MET A 242 -6.01 13.61 19.22
N GLY A 243 -6.82 14.59 18.78
CA GLY A 243 -7.75 15.35 19.61
C GLY A 243 -7.05 16.38 20.51
N ILE A 244 -5.92 16.92 20.05
CA ILE A 244 -5.16 17.96 20.74
C ILE A 244 -5.52 19.36 20.22
N GLU A 245 -5.31 20.39 21.05
CA GLU A 245 -5.55 21.77 20.67
C GLU A 245 -4.68 22.19 19.48
N GLY A 246 -5.27 22.90 18.53
CA GLY A 246 -4.61 23.46 17.35
C GLY A 246 -4.60 22.54 16.13
N GLU A 247 -5.27 21.39 16.15
CA GLU A 247 -5.38 20.53 14.97
C GLU A 247 -6.22 21.14 13.84
N ASP A 248 -6.93 22.24 14.10
CA ASP A 248 -7.71 23.03 13.14
C ASP A 248 -6.95 24.22 12.53
N LEU A 249 -5.69 24.43 12.92
CA LEU A 249 -4.85 25.51 12.39
C LEU A 249 -4.49 25.30 10.92
N ILE A 250 -4.30 26.41 10.20
CA ILE A 250 -3.79 26.42 8.83
C ILE A 250 -2.33 25.91 8.83
N GLY A 251 -2.08 24.83 8.08
CA GLY A 251 -0.79 24.13 8.07
C GLY A 251 -0.84 22.77 8.76
N VAL A 252 -1.99 22.40 9.37
CA VAL A 252 -2.22 21.03 9.82
C VAL A 252 -2.90 20.24 8.72
N TYR A 253 -2.33 19.08 8.39
CA TYR A 253 -2.84 18.14 7.42
C TYR A 253 -2.97 16.75 8.02
N SER A 254 -3.90 15.96 7.51
CA SER A 254 -3.74 14.50 7.59
C SER A 254 -2.75 14.03 6.53
N ALA A 255 -2.05 12.92 6.78
CA ALA A 255 -1.16 12.34 5.78
C ALA A 255 -1.92 11.95 4.49
N ASN A 256 -3.16 11.47 4.61
CA ASN A 256 -3.99 11.16 3.44
C ASN A 256 -4.25 12.39 2.58
N GLU A 257 -4.59 13.53 3.18
CA GLU A 257 -4.79 14.78 2.44
C GLU A 257 -3.50 15.24 1.77
N TYR A 258 -2.40 15.29 2.54
CA TYR A 258 -1.11 15.74 2.04
C TYR A 258 -0.61 14.89 0.87
N LEU A 259 -0.70 13.57 1.00
CA LEU A 259 -0.30 12.63 -0.05
C LEU A 259 -1.26 12.65 -1.25
N THR A 260 -2.56 12.81 -1.04
CA THR A 260 -3.54 12.96 -2.13
C THR A 260 -3.22 14.21 -2.97
N ARG A 261 -2.95 15.35 -2.32
CA ARG A 261 -2.54 16.58 -3.01
C ARG A 261 -1.23 16.38 -3.78
N THR A 262 -0.25 15.74 -3.15
CA THR A 262 1.05 15.51 -3.76
C THR A 262 0.98 14.51 -4.90
N ASN A 263 0.40 13.32 -4.70
CA ASN A 263 0.50 12.21 -5.64
C ASN A 263 -0.63 12.19 -6.67
N LEU A 264 -1.90 12.17 -6.23
CA LEU A 264 -3.06 12.11 -7.12
C LEU A 264 -3.29 13.44 -7.85
N MET A 265 -3.21 14.55 -7.10
CA MET A 265 -3.41 15.89 -7.62
C MET A 265 -2.10 16.56 -8.10
N LYS A 266 -0.99 15.83 -8.05
CA LYS A 266 0.32 16.18 -8.62
C LYS A 266 0.86 17.55 -8.24
N ALA A 267 0.72 17.94 -6.95
CA ALA A 267 1.19 19.24 -6.46
C ALA A 267 2.71 19.49 -6.62
N TYR A 268 3.47 18.49 -7.02
CA TYR A 268 4.90 18.59 -7.30
C TYR A 268 5.23 18.99 -8.75
N LEU A 269 4.23 19.10 -9.63
CA LEU A 269 4.39 19.50 -11.02
C LEU A 269 3.93 20.96 -11.19
N ASP A 270 4.72 21.74 -11.93
CA ASP A 270 4.47 23.18 -12.13
C ASP A 270 3.25 23.49 -13.02
N ASP A 271 2.80 22.53 -13.82
CA ASP A 271 1.62 22.63 -14.69
C ASP A 271 0.31 22.22 -14.01
N TYR A 272 0.34 21.96 -12.68
CA TYR A 272 -0.84 21.63 -11.88
C TYR A 272 -1.08 22.70 -10.81
N ASP A 273 -2.29 23.28 -10.80
CA ASP A 273 -2.70 24.31 -9.82
C ASP A 273 -3.13 23.74 -8.46
N THR A 274 -2.60 22.60 -8.05
CA THR A 274 -2.95 21.97 -6.78
C THR A 274 -2.40 22.78 -5.61
N PRO A 275 -3.25 23.31 -4.71
CA PRO A 275 -2.77 24.11 -3.60
C PRO A 275 -2.08 23.23 -2.55
N ILE A 276 -0.85 23.56 -2.23
CA ILE A 276 -0.07 22.98 -1.14
C ILE A 276 0.79 24.05 -0.50
N ILE A 277 0.91 24.04 0.84
CA ILE A 277 1.76 25.01 1.54
C ILE A 277 3.21 24.61 1.33
N LYS A 278 4.02 25.54 0.79
CA LYS A 278 5.47 25.39 0.73
C LYS A 278 6.06 25.75 2.09
N SER A 279 6.42 24.73 2.83
CA SER A 279 6.87 24.81 4.23
C SER A 279 8.38 24.77 4.32
N LYS A 280 8.96 25.49 5.28
CA LYS A 280 10.38 25.39 5.62
C LYS A 280 10.65 24.24 6.58
N SER A 281 9.80 24.08 7.58
CA SER A 281 9.94 23.07 8.62
C SER A 281 8.64 22.30 8.81
N VAL A 282 8.70 20.99 8.61
CA VAL A 282 7.55 20.08 8.65
C VAL A 282 7.73 19.04 9.74
N ALA A 283 6.72 18.84 10.58
CA ALA A 283 6.65 17.71 11.51
C ALA A 283 5.64 16.67 11.00
N VAL A 284 6.05 15.43 10.87
CA VAL A 284 5.18 14.30 10.59
C VAL A 284 5.01 13.47 11.86
N VAL A 285 3.79 13.36 12.34
CA VAL A 285 3.45 12.63 13.57
C VAL A 285 3.08 11.20 13.22
N GLY A 286 3.95 10.25 13.59
CA GLY A 286 3.81 8.82 13.28
C GLY A 286 5.00 8.25 12.54
N VAL A 287 5.09 6.91 12.46
CA VAL A 287 6.25 6.19 11.90
C VAL A 287 5.86 4.96 11.08
N GLY A 288 4.65 4.90 10.56
CA GLY A 288 4.26 3.89 9.56
C GLY A 288 4.82 4.23 8.17
N ASN A 289 4.60 3.35 7.20
CA ASN A 289 5.00 3.60 5.80
C ASN A 289 4.43 4.92 5.26
N VAL A 290 3.19 5.25 5.62
CA VAL A 290 2.51 6.49 5.23
C VAL A 290 3.25 7.73 5.79
N ALA A 291 3.81 7.64 7.01
CA ALA A 291 4.60 8.72 7.59
C ALA A 291 5.93 8.91 6.85
N MET A 292 6.60 7.82 6.48
CA MET A 292 7.82 7.88 5.64
C MET A 292 7.50 8.52 4.30
N ASP A 293 6.41 8.14 3.66
CA ASP A 293 5.95 8.69 2.38
C ASP A 293 5.67 10.20 2.48
N ALA A 294 4.93 10.64 3.52
CA ALA A 294 4.63 12.05 3.74
C ALA A 294 5.88 12.87 4.02
N ALA A 295 6.80 12.39 4.87
CA ALA A 295 8.04 13.07 5.19
C ALA A 295 8.96 13.22 3.97
N ARG A 296 9.10 12.15 3.18
CA ARG A 296 9.92 12.15 1.97
C ARG A 296 9.30 13.02 0.86
N CYS A 297 7.96 13.11 0.77
CA CYS A 297 7.26 14.07 -0.09
C CYS A 297 7.53 15.52 0.36
N ALA A 298 7.42 15.82 1.66
CA ALA A 298 7.69 17.14 2.20
C ALA A 298 9.12 17.59 1.88
N LYS A 299 10.10 16.70 2.01
CA LYS A 299 11.50 16.98 1.66
C LYS A 299 11.65 17.37 0.18
N ARG A 300 11.01 16.60 -0.72
CA ARG A 300 11.04 16.85 -2.19
C ARG A 300 10.30 18.12 -2.60
N LEU A 301 9.28 18.52 -1.84
CA LEU A 301 8.56 19.78 -2.05
C LEU A 301 9.31 21.01 -1.52
N GLY A 302 10.53 20.83 -1.01
CA GLY A 302 11.46 21.90 -0.67
C GLY A 302 11.58 22.23 0.80
N ALA A 303 11.02 21.43 1.71
CA ALA A 303 11.21 21.64 3.14
C ALA A 303 12.68 21.49 3.54
N GLU A 304 13.21 22.51 4.24
CA GLU A 304 14.59 22.52 4.73
C GLU A 304 14.75 21.47 5.85
N ASN A 305 13.82 21.50 6.81
CA ASN A 305 13.79 20.58 7.95
C ASN A 305 12.52 19.73 7.90
N VAL A 306 12.69 18.41 7.97
CA VAL A 306 11.57 17.48 8.09
C VAL A 306 11.81 16.59 9.29
N TYR A 307 10.87 16.60 10.23
CA TYR A 307 10.92 15.84 11.47
C TYR A 307 9.88 14.72 11.43
N ILE A 308 10.30 13.51 11.80
CA ILE A 308 9.38 12.45 12.20
C ILE A 308 9.30 12.46 13.72
N VAL A 309 8.10 12.63 14.26
CA VAL A 309 7.85 12.67 15.70
C VAL A 309 7.14 11.40 16.13
N TYR A 310 7.79 10.66 17.03
CA TYR A 310 7.31 9.35 17.46
C TYR A 310 7.48 9.11 18.96
N ARG A 311 6.40 8.67 19.59
CA ARG A 311 6.33 8.45 21.05
C ARG A 311 7.09 7.22 21.57
N ARG A 312 7.65 6.36 20.69
CA ARG A 312 8.46 5.20 21.04
C ARG A 312 9.86 5.28 20.42
N GLY A 313 10.65 4.21 20.54
CA GLY A 313 11.99 4.11 19.97
C GLY A 313 12.03 3.58 18.54
N MET A 314 13.22 3.51 17.98
CA MET A 314 13.47 2.99 16.62
C MET A 314 13.04 1.53 16.46
N GLU A 315 13.23 0.72 17.50
CA GLU A 315 12.92 -0.72 17.48
C GLU A 315 11.42 -1.01 17.36
N GLU A 316 10.57 -0.09 17.80
CA GLU A 316 9.11 -0.21 17.75
C GLU A 316 8.50 0.34 16.45
N MET A 317 9.31 0.77 15.47
CA MET A 317 8.82 1.31 14.21
C MET A 317 8.22 0.22 13.31
N PRO A 318 6.96 0.37 12.85
CA PRO A 318 6.32 -0.61 11.96
C PRO A 318 6.63 -0.40 10.47
N ALA A 319 7.27 0.71 10.10
CA ALA A 319 7.60 0.98 8.69
C ALA A 319 8.64 -0.01 8.16
N ARG A 320 8.67 -0.21 6.83
CA ARG A 320 9.71 -0.98 6.15
C ARG A 320 11.08 -0.42 6.49
N LYS A 321 12.02 -1.30 6.82
CA LYS A 321 13.40 -0.90 7.18
C LYS A 321 14.08 -0.11 6.06
N GLU A 322 13.88 -0.51 4.82
CA GLU A 322 14.38 0.18 3.63
C GLU A 322 13.86 1.62 3.53
N GLU A 323 12.54 1.85 3.79
CA GLU A 323 11.95 3.19 3.75
C GLU A 323 12.44 4.09 4.89
N VAL A 324 12.65 3.53 6.08
CA VAL A 324 13.28 4.24 7.21
C VAL A 324 14.71 4.64 6.87
N HIS A 325 15.48 3.73 6.27
CA HIS A 325 16.85 3.98 5.84
C HIS A 325 16.91 5.08 4.79
N HIS A 326 16.07 4.99 3.75
CA HIS A 326 15.97 6.02 2.72
C HIS A 326 15.60 7.40 3.30
N ALA A 327 14.68 7.44 4.26
CA ALA A 327 14.29 8.69 4.92
C ALA A 327 15.49 9.32 5.67
N MET A 328 16.28 8.52 6.38
CA MET A 328 17.49 8.98 7.06
C MET A 328 18.55 9.51 6.09
N GLU A 329 18.81 8.79 5.01
CA GLU A 329 19.77 9.22 3.98
C GLU A 329 19.34 10.51 3.27
N GLU A 330 18.03 10.74 3.13
CA GLU A 330 17.45 11.94 2.55
C GLU A 330 17.45 13.14 3.52
N GLY A 331 17.98 12.97 4.73
CA GLY A 331 18.16 14.03 5.74
C GLY A 331 16.92 14.31 6.59
N ILE A 332 16.00 13.35 6.71
CA ILE A 332 14.86 13.44 7.61
C ILE A 332 15.31 13.16 9.05
N ILE A 333 14.88 14.01 9.99
CA ILE A 333 15.32 14.00 11.39
C ILE A 333 14.29 13.24 12.22
N PHE A 334 14.72 12.16 12.89
CA PHE A 334 13.85 11.36 13.74
C PHE A 334 13.89 11.88 15.19
N LYS A 335 12.74 12.37 15.65
CA LYS A 335 12.45 12.78 17.04
C LYS A 335 11.71 11.64 17.75
N ASN A 336 12.46 10.59 18.10
CA ASN A 336 11.94 9.46 18.86
C ASN A 336 11.74 9.83 20.32
N LEU A 337 10.87 9.10 21.03
CA LEU A 337 10.52 9.37 22.43
C LEU A 337 9.97 10.79 22.63
N ASN A 338 9.19 11.27 21.67
CA ASN A 338 8.52 12.55 21.72
C ASN A 338 7.06 12.37 21.29
N ASN A 339 6.14 13.01 22.03
CA ASN A 339 4.72 12.98 21.72
C ASN A 339 4.15 14.41 21.66
N PRO A 340 3.42 14.77 20.60
CA PRO A 340 2.75 16.06 20.53
C PRO A 340 1.67 16.17 21.61
N VAL A 341 1.54 17.35 22.21
CA VAL A 341 0.49 17.66 23.21
C VAL A 341 -0.37 18.84 22.80
N LYS A 342 0.16 19.72 21.93
CA LYS A 342 -0.56 20.88 21.41
C LYS A 342 0.12 21.39 20.14
N ILE A 343 -0.65 21.99 19.22
CA ILE A 343 -0.13 22.73 18.07
C ILE A 343 -0.36 24.21 18.33
N LEU A 344 0.68 25.02 18.13
CA LEU A 344 0.68 26.44 18.43
C LEU A 344 0.55 27.26 17.15
N GLY A 345 -0.43 28.16 17.13
CA GLY A 345 -0.67 29.08 16.04
C GLY A 345 0.00 30.45 16.20
N ASP A 346 0.10 31.18 15.11
CA ASP A 346 0.38 32.60 15.08
C ASP A 346 -0.93 33.42 15.15
N GLU A 347 -0.83 34.73 15.06
CA GLU A 347 -1.97 35.67 15.07
C GLU A 347 -2.91 35.52 13.86
N ASN A 348 -2.46 34.86 12.80
CA ASN A 348 -3.23 34.57 11.58
C ASN A 348 -3.83 33.16 11.56
N GLY A 349 -3.74 32.44 12.69
CA GLY A 349 -4.21 31.04 12.77
C GLY A 349 -3.37 30.03 11.98
N ARG A 350 -2.09 30.35 11.69
CA ARG A 350 -1.15 29.46 11.02
C ARG A 350 -0.25 28.77 12.04
N VAL A 351 0.12 27.53 11.75
CA VAL A 351 1.08 26.78 12.58
C VAL A 351 2.40 27.55 12.66
N ARG A 352 2.92 27.74 13.89
CA ARG A 352 4.25 28.28 14.17
C ARG A 352 5.17 27.31 14.92
N ALA A 353 4.59 26.40 15.70
CA ALA A 353 5.34 25.39 16.45
C ALA A 353 4.41 24.23 16.86
N MET A 354 5.00 23.14 17.25
CA MET A 354 4.34 21.99 17.90
C MET A 354 4.95 21.80 19.28
N GLU A 355 4.14 21.85 20.32
CA GLU A 355 4.55 21.52 21.68
C GLU A 355 4.56 20.00 21.83
N CYS A 356 5.71 19.47 22.25
CA CYS A 356 5.94 18.07 22.50
C CYS A 356 6.34 17.83 23.95
N ILE A 357 6.09 16.61 24.43
CA ILE A 357 6.58 16.11 25.71
C ILE A 357 7.52 14.92 25.44
N GLU A 358 8.62 14.83 26.21
CA GLU A 358 9.50 13.66 26.16
C GLU A 358 8.81 12.41 26.72
N MET A 359 9.15 11.27 26.16
CA MET A 359 8.61 9.97 26.57
C MET A 359 9.75 9.05 27.06
N GLU A 360 9.40 8.12 27.94
CA GLU A 360 10.22 6.98 28.28
C GLU A 360 9.48 5.67 27.96
N LEU A 361 10.20 4.58 27.85
CA LEU A 361 9.61 3.28 27.52
C LEU A 361 9.47 2.43 28.78
N GLY A 362 8.23 2.05 29.08
CA GLY A 362 7.87 1.09 30.11
C GLY A 362 7.83 -0.34 29.60
N GLU A 363 7.10 -1.19 30.31
CA GLU A 363 6.90 -2.60 29.95
C GLU A 363 6.15 -2.76 28.59
N PRO A 364 6.35 -3.89 27.89
CA PRO A 364 5.65 -4.20 26.65
C PRO A 364 4.12 -4.20 26.83
N ASP A 365 3.41 -3.64 25.88
CA ASP A 365 1.94 -3.70 25.79
C ASP A 365 1.47 -5.04 25.16
N ALA A 366 0.16 -5.22 25.01
CA ALA A 366 -0.43 -6.44 24.41
C ALA A 366 0.03 -6.72 22.97
N SER A 367 0.62 -5.73 22.29
CA SER A 367 1.21 -5.89 20.95
C SER A 367 2.69 -6.27 20.99
N GLY A 368 3.26 -6.45 22.18
CA GLY A 368 4.69 -6.73 22.41
C GLY A 368 5.60 -5.50 22.28
N ARG A 369 5.05 -4.30 22.05
CA ARG A 369 5.82 -3.05 21.96
C ARG A 369 5.82 -2.34 23.31
N ARG A 370 6.97 -1.77 23.70
CA ARG A 370 7.12 -1.06 24.97
C ARG A 370 6.15 0.13 25.05
N LYS A 371 5.46 0.25 26.21
CA LYS A 371 4.45 1.29 26.42
C LYS A 371 5.14 2.65 26.59
N PRO A 372 4.74 3.70 25.82
CA PRO A 372 5.28 5.03 26.03
C PRO A 372 4.66 5.68 27.26
N ILE A 373 5.50 6.26 28.11
CA ILE A 373 5.13 6.97 29.36
C ILE A 373 5.63 8.40 29.24
N ALA A 374 4.76 9.38 29.49
CA ALA A 374 5.13 10.78 29.44
C ALA A 374 6.03 11.15 30.63
N LYS A 375 7.08 11.92 30.35
CA LYS A 375 8.02 12.45 31.34
C LYS A 375 7.55 13.84 31.76
N GLU A 376 6.91 13.91 32.92
CA GLU A 376 6.30 15.16 33.39
C GLU A 376 7.31 16.32 33.44
N GLY A 377 6.88 17.51 33.02
CA GLY A 377 7.70 18.72 33.01
C GLY A 377 8.78 18.79 31.91
N SER A 378 8.78 17.88 30.95
CA SER A 378 9.73 17.85 29.83
C SER A 378 9.21 18.52 28.55
N ASN A 379 8.16 19.30 28.65
CA ASN A 379 7.56 19.98 27.51
C ASN A 379 8.55 20.92 26.82
N PHE A 380 8.52 20.93 25.50
CA PHE A 380 9.31 21.84 24.67
C PHE A 380 8.57 22.19 23.37
N GLU A 381 8.89 23.34 22.80
CA GLU A 381 8.38 23.74 21.48
C GLU A 381 9.32 23.26 20.36
N LEU A 382 8.77 22.61 19.36
CA LEU A 382 9.44 22.29 18.10
C LEU A 382 8.95 23.31 17.05
N PRO A 383 9.78 24.27 16.62
CA PRO A 383 9.40 25.24 15.60
C PRO A 383 9.15 24.57 14.26
N VAL A 384 7.92 24.62 13.78
CA VAL A 384 7.47 24.08 12.49
C VAL A 384 6.36 24.95 11.93
N ASP A 385 6.22 25.00 10.62
CA ASP A 385 5.16 25.74 9.92
C ASP A 385 4.12 24.80 9.26
N THR A 386 4.35 23.50 9.34
CA THR A 386 3.39 22.48 8.93
C THR A 386 3.47 21.24 9.81
N VAL A 387 2.30 20.68 10.16
CA VAL A 387 2.17 19.41 10.90
C VAL A 387 1.33 18.43 10.07
N ILE A 388 1.84 17.21 9.89
CA ILE A 388 1.16 16.14 9.13
C ILE A 388 0.85 15.00 10.09
N MET A 389 -0.45 14.76 10.34
CA MET A 389 -0.93 13.66 11.19
C MET A 389 -0.94 12.35 10.40
N SER A 390 -0.10 11.38 10.80
CA SER A 390 0.06 10.06 10.18
C SER A 390 -0.10 8.93 11.20
N ILE A 391 -1.21 8.97 11.96
CA ILE A 391 -1.48 8.07 13.09
C ILE A 391 -2.53 7.00 12.81
N GLY A 392 -2.83 6.78 11.54
CA GLY A 392 -3.74 5.76 11.07
C GLY A 392 -5.01 6.30 10.45
N THR A 393 -5.75 5.37 9.86
CA THR A 393 -7.01 5.65 9.15
C THR A 393 -8.07 4.61 9.49
N SER A 394 -9.33 4.94 9.22
CA SER A 394 -10.48 4.05 9.34
C SER A 394 -11.32 4.04 8.06
N PRO A 395 -12.16 3.01 7.84
CA PRO A 395 -13.07 2.97 6.70
C PRO A 395 -14.06 4.12 6.69
N ASN A 396 -14.35 4.65 5.49
CA ASN A 396 -15.40 5.65 5.31
C ASN A 396 -16.76 5.04 5.68
N PRO A 397 -17.58 5.72 6.52
CA PRO A 397 -18.86 5.19 6.97
C PRO A 397 -19.95 5.12 5.88
N LEU A 398 -19.73 5.69 4.69
CA LEU A 398 -20.76 5.80 3.65
C LEU A 398 -21.39 4.45 3.30
N ILE A 399 -20.59 3.45 2.93
CA ILE A 399 -21.12 2.14 2.51
C ILE A 399 -21.97 1.50 3.61
N ARG A 400 -21.49 1.46 4.85
CA ARG A 400 -22.22 0.89 5.97
C ARG A 400 -23.51 1.64 6.31
N SER A 401 -23.51 2.98 6.17
CA SER A 401 -24.68 3.81 6.49
C SER A 401 -25.77 3.79 5.40
N THR A 402 -25.42 3.38 4.19
CA THR A 402 -26.33 3.32 3.03
C THR A 402 -26.69 1.89 2.59
N THR A 403 -26.17 0.88 3.29
CA THR A 403 -26.40 -0.54 2.95
C THR A 403 -26.91 -1.29 4.18
N PRO A 404 -28.22 -1.42 4.37
CA PRO A 404 -28.80 -2.19 5.46
C PRO A 404 -28.31 -3.64 5.45
N GLY A 405 -28.10 -4.21 6.65
CA GLY A 405 -27.65 -5.60 6.83
C GLY A 405 -26.12 -5.80 6.76
N LEU A 406 -25.33 -4.73 6.64
CA LEU A 406 -23.88 -4.79 6.80
C LEU A 406 -23.49 -4.49 8.26
N ASP A 407 -22.96 -5.47 8.97
CA ASP A 407 -22.43 -5.28 10.31
C ASP A 407 -21.02 -4.71 10.27
N THR A 408 -20.69 -3.92 11.29
CA THR A 408 -19.37 -3.33 11.48
C THR A 408 -18.88 -3.52 12.91
N ASN A 409 -17.56 -3.60 13.07
CA ASN A 409 -16.95 -3.59 14.39
C ASN A 409 -16.87 -2.16 14.98
N LYS A 410 -16.36 -2.04 16.22
CA LYS A 410 -16.22 -0.75 16.93
C LYS A 410 -15.34 0.28 16.18
N ARG A 411 -14.48 -0.16 15.27
CA ARG A 411 -13.63 0.69 14.44
C ARG A 411 -14.27 1.09 13.11
N GLY A 412 -15.50 0.62 12.85
CA GLY A 412 -16.22 0.86 11.60
C GLY A 412 -15.78 0.00 10.43
N CYS A 413 -14.96 -1.02 10.67
CA CYS A 413 -14.59 -2.01 9.66
C CYS A 413 -15.73 -3.02 9.46
N LEU A 414 -15.96 -3.43 8.21
CA LEU A 414 -16.96 -4.43 7.87
C LEU A 414 -16.64 -5.79 8.52
N VAL A 415 -17.66 -6.44 9.06
CA VAL A 415 -17.54 -7.80 9.62
C VAL A 415 -17.70 -8.80 8.49
N VAL A 416 -16.76 -9.73 8.38
CA VAL A 416 -16.78 -10.82 7.39
C VAL A 416 -16.48 -12.15 8.06
N ASN A 417 -16.89 -13.23 7.43
CA ASN A 417 -16.35 -14.55 7.71
C ASN A 417 -14.91 -14.61 7.15
N GLU A 418 -13.92 -14.87 7.99
CA GLU A 418 -12.50 -14.82 7.63
C GLU A 418 -12.11 -15.89 6.59
N ASP A 419 -12.83 -17.00 6.50
CA ASP A 419 -12.56 -18.08 5.54
C ASP A 419 -13.15 -17.78 4.15
N THR A 420 -14.21 -16.97 4.06
CA THR A 420 -14.95 -16.73 2.81
C THR A 420 -14.97 -15.27 2.37
N MET A 421 -14.55 -14.34 3.22
CA MET A 421 -14.70 -12.89 3.00
C MET A 421 -16.17 -12.44 2.80
N GLN A 422 -17.17 -13.30 3.09
CA GLN A 422 -18.58 -12.96 3.01
C GLN A 422 -18.97 -12.06 4.19
N THR A 423 -19.69 -10.98 3.91
CA THR A 423 -20.26 -10.10 4.93
C THR A 423 -21.50 -10.74 5.58
N THR A 424 -22.14 -10.02 6.51
CA THR A 424 -23.43 -10.42 7.09
C THR A 424 -24.60 -10.37 6.09
N ARG A 425 -24.38 -9.79 4.90
CA ARG A 425 -25.37 -9.70 3.82
C ARG A 425 -25.06 -10.71 2.73
N GLU A 426 -26.06 -11.53 2.36
CA GLU A 426 -25.92 -12.55 1.30
C GLU A 426 -25.52 -11.94 -0.05
N GLY A 427 -24.61 -12.60 -0.76
CA GLY A 427 -24.09 -12.15 -2.05
C GLY A 427 -23.14 -10.96 -1.97
N VAL A 428 -22.87 -10.43 -0.76
CA VAL A 428 -21.97 -9.31 -0.54
C VAL A 428 -20.70 -9.78 0.20
N TYR A 429 -19.56 -9.51 -0.39
CA TYR A 429 -18.22 -9.84 0.11
C TYR A 429 -17.43 -8.57 0.37
N ALA A 430 -16.44 -8.62 1.23
CA ALA A 430 -15.58 -7.48 1.48
C ALA A 430 -14.14 -7.91 1.79
N GLY A 431 -13.17 -7.03 1.52
CA GLY A 431 -11.78 -7.31 1.82
C GLY A 431 -10.89 -6.07 1.82
N GLY A 432 -9.62 -6.27 2.17
CA GLY A 432 -8.65 -5.20 2.34
C GLY A 432 -8.98 -4.29 3.52
N ASP A 433 -8.53 -3.04 3.46
CA ASP A 433 -8.62 -2.11 4.59
C ASP A 433 -10.06 -1.78 5.02
N ALA A 434 -11.05 -2.04 4.18
CA ALA A 434 -12.47 -1.94 4.57
C ALA A 434 -12.86 -2.93 5.69
N VAL A 435 -12.11 -4.02 5.82
CA VAL A 435 -12.31 -5.10 6.80
C VAL A 435 -11.28 -5.04 7.93
N THR A 436 -10.01 -4.90 7.59
CA THR A 436 -8.90 -4.98 8.57
C THR A 436 -8.52 -3.64 9.20
N GLY A 437 -8.97 -2.52 8.63
CA GLY A 437 -8.31 -1.24 8.80
C GLY A 437 -7.02 -1.17 7.96
N ALA A 438 -6.27 -0.07 8.08
CA ALA A 438 -5.07 0.14 7.28
C ALA A 438 -4.04 -0.99 7.49
N ALA A 439 -3.70 -1.70 6.40
CA ALA A 439 -2.76 -2.81 6.38
C ALA A 439 -1.75 -2.66 5.22
N THR A 440 -1.42 -3.73 4.52
CA THR A 440 -0.48 -3.68 3.39
C THR A 440 -1.18 -3.99 2.06
N VAL A 441 -0.60 -3.50 0.96
CA VAL A 441 -1.11 -3.75 -0.39
C VAL A 441 -1.32 -5.24 -0.65
N ILE A 442 -0.34 -6.07 -0.31
CA ILE A 442 -0.41 -7.52 -0.59
C ILE A 442 -1.42 -8.25 0.29
N LEU A 443 -1.64 -7.82 1.53
CA LEU A 443 -2.71 -8.39 2.38
C LEU A 443 -4.09 -8.03 1.82
N ALA A 444 -4.27 -6.81 1.32
CA ALA A 444 -5.48 -6.41 0.64
C ALA A 444 -5.70 -7.23 -0.65
N MET A 445 -4.64 -7.48 -1.42
CA MET A 445 -4.69 -8.37 -2.59
C MET A 445 -5.08 -9.80 -2.21
N GLY A 446 -4.50 -10.35 -1.12
CA GLY A 446 -4.85 -11.67 -0.60
C GLY A 446 -6.32 -11.79 -0.25
N ALA A 447 -6.89 -10.79 0.44
CA ALA A 447 -8.32 -10.75 0.76
C ALA A 447 -9.20 -10.69 -0.50
N GLY A 448 -8.81 -9.89 -1.50
CA GLY A 448 -9.49 -9.82 -2.81
C GLY A 448 -9.49 -11.16 -3.53
N LYS A 449 -8.35 -11.87 -3.50
CA LYS A 449 -8.19 -13.21 -4.09
C LYS A 449 -9.08 -14.24 -3.41
N GLN A 450 -9.10 -14.23 -2.07
CA GLN A 450 -9.94 -15.14 -1.30
C GLN A 450 -11.42 -14.87 -1.54
N ALA A 451 -11.84 -13.60 -1.59
CA ALA A 451 -13.21 -13.24 -1.94
C ALA A 451 -13.59 -13.69 -3.36
N ALA A 452 -12.69 -13.53 -4.34
CA ALA A 452 -12.94 -13.98 -5.70
C ALA A 452 -13.19 -15.50 -5.79
N GLN A 453 -12.44 -16.29 -5.02
CA GLN A 453 -12.67 -17.73 -4.95
C GLN A 453 -14.04 -18.03 -4.33
N SER A 454 -14.38 -17.37 -3.23
CA SER A 454 -15.69 -17.60 -2.54
C SER A 454 -16.87 -17.13 -3.38
N ILE A 455 -16.75 -16.04 -4.13
CA ILE A 455 -17.75 -15.56 -5.09
C ILE A 455 -17.94 -16.60 -6.21
N ASP A 456 -16.86 -17.16 -6.74
CA ASP A 456 -16.92 -18.21 -7.77
C ASP A 456 -17.63 -19.46 -7.25
N GLU A 457 -17.31 -19.91 -6.03
CA GLU A 457 -17.98 -21.05 -5.40
C GLU A 457 -19.47 -20.78 -5.14
N TYR A 458 -19.84 -19.58 -4.69
CA TYR A 458 -21.22 -19.17 -4.47
C TYR A 458 -22.00 -19.15 -5.79
N LEU A 459 -21.47 -18.52 -6.81
CA LEU A 459 -22.15 -18.38 -8.11
C LEU A 459 -22.15 -19.67 -8.93
N SER A 460 -21.25 -20.60 -8.68
CA SER A 460 -21.26 -21.92 -9.35
C SER A 460 -22.38 -22.84 -8.85
N LYS A 461 -22.92 -22.57 -7.65
CA LYS A 461 -24.02 -23.33 -7.03
C LYS A 461 -25.40 -22.73 -7.31
N ASN A 462 -25.42 -21.47 -7.72
CA ASN A 462 -26.62 -20.68 -8.03
C ASN A 462 -26.59 -20.22 -9.51
#